data_bd7ae509d39466b9e1f7b51dcfc022c6
#
_entry.id   bd7ae509d39466b9e1f7b51dcfc022c6
#
_cell.length_a   1.000
_cell.length_b   1.000
_cell.length_c   1.000
_cell.angle_alpha   90.00
_cell.angle_beta   90.00
_cell.angle_gamma   90.00
#
_symmetry.space_group_name_H-M   'P 1'
#
loop_
_entity.id
_entity.type
_entity.pdbx_description
1 polymer ?
#
loop_
_entity_poly.entity_id
_entity_poly.type
_entity_poly.pdbx_seq_one_letter_code
_entity_poly.pdbx_strand_id
1 'polypeptide(L)'
;GKTHQQFSSAKITKIIGDKIGYNQRLSIEIDYVAMPVPADNSLTARQCVDKINDVLKSRKINFEPSSDRVDLTGQKILDHIAKILFNCGDNILEIGGHTDSQGREQMNLNLSQARANAVLFELQRRRILTKNIVAKGYGETRPIASNDTEQGREQNRRIEFKQIDLSLDANVSSED
;
A
#
# COMPACT_ATOMS: atom_id res chain seq x y z
N GLY A 1 -3.35 -29.79 -13.94
CA GLY A 1 -3.43 -28.33 -14.02
C GLY A 1 -2.42 -27.68 -13.11
N LYS A 2 -1.86 -26.55 -13.52
CA LYS A 2 -0.93 -25.78 -12.70
C LYS A 2 -1.73 -24.80 -11.84
N THR A 3 -1.46 -24.73 -10.54
CA THR A 3 -2.14 -23.79 -9.62
C THR A 3 -1.12 -23.08 -8.78
N HIS A 4 -1.39 -21.78 -8.52
CA HIS A 4 -0.57 -20.92 -7.68
C HIS A 4 -1.05 -20.88 -6.20
N GLN A 5 -2.13 -21.59 -5.87
CA GLN A 5 -2.62 -21.69 -4.49
C GLN A 5 -2.42 -23.11 -3.97
N GLN A 6 -2.03 -23.24 -2.71
CA GLN A 6 -1.96 -24.52 -2.02
C GLN A 6 -3.38 -25.07 -1.75
N PHE A 7 -3.99 -25.64 -2.76
CA PHE A 7 -5.15 -26.51 -2.55
C PHE A 7 -4.64 -27.92 -2.29
N SER A 8 -5.04 -28.52 -1.18
CA SER A 8 -4.72 -29.93 -0.95
C SER A 8 -5.39 -30.78 -2.03
N SER A 9 -4.70 -31.82 -2.52
CA SER A 9 -5.24 -32.78 -3.50
C SER A 9 -6.62 -33.30 -3.08
N ALA A 10 -6.86 -33.53 -1.80
CA ALA A 10 -8.13 -33.96 -1.24
C ALA A 10 -9.28 -32.97 -1.50
N LYS A 11 -9.01 -31.67 -1.43
CA LYS A 11 -10.03 -30.62 -1.68
C LYS A 11 -10.40 -30.53 -3.16
N ILE A 12 -9.41 -30.67 -4.04
CA ILE A 12 -9.63 -30.67 -5.51
C ILE A 12 -10.37 -31.94 -5.90
N THR A 13 -9.98 -33.11 -5.39
CA THR A 13 -10.66 -34.38 -5.64
C THR A 13 -12.12 -34.35 -5.24
N LYS A 14 -12.45 -33.72 -4.07
CA LYS A 14 -13.83 -33.55 -3.64
C LYS A 14 -14.65 -32.68 -4.61
N ILE A 15 -14.12 -31.54 -5.03
CA ILE A 15 -14.82 -30.62 -5.95
C ILE A 15 -15.09 -31.27 -7.30
N ILE A 16 -14.14 -32.07 -7.82
CA ILE A 16 -14.29 -32.76 -9.08
C ILE A 16 -15.23 -33.97 -8.92
N GLY A 17 -15.10 -34.72 -7.81
CA GLY A 17 -15.96 -35.86 -7.50
C GLY A 17 -17.44 -35.51 -7.44
N ASP A 18 -17.77 -34.36 -6.87
CA ASP A 18 -19.14 -33.84 -6.80
C ASP A 18 -19.75 -33.51 -8.18
N LYS A 19 -18.90 -33.26 -9.19
CA LYS A 19 -19.33 -32.92 -10.56
C LYS A 19 -19.39 -34.10 -11.53
N ILE A 20 -18.56 -35.11 -11.34
CA ILE A 20 -18.41 -36.23 -12.31
C ILE A 20 -18.73 -37.61 -11.71
N GLY A 21 -19.11 -37.69 -10.43
CA GLY A 21 -19.41 -38.94 -9.73
C GLY A 21 -18.16 -39.65 -9.17
N TYR A 22 -18.38 -40.36 -8.03
CA TYR A 22 -17.27 -40.97 -7.26
C TYR A 22 -16.75 -42.30 -7.83
N ASN A 23 -17.27 -42.76 -8.95
CA ASN A 23 -16.93 -44.11 -9.49
C ASN A 23 -15.73 -44.13 -10.44
N GLN A 24 -15.06 -42.99 -10.70
CA GLN A 24 -13.84 -42.94 -11.51
C GLN A 24 -12.62 -42.72 -10.63
N ARG A 25 -11.59 -43.57 -10.80
CA ARG A 25 -10.25 -43.33 -10.22
C ARG A 25 -9.64 -42.11 -10.89
N LEU A 26 -9.69 -40.99 -10.23
CA LEU A 26 -9.00 -39.77 -10.62
C LEU A 26 -7.60 -39.77 -10.01
N SER A 27 -6.58 -39.87 -10.83
CA SER A 27 -5.21 -39.53 -10.45
C SER A 27 -4.98 -38.08 -10.80
N ILE A 28 -4.88 -37.21 -9.75
CA ILE A 28 -4.61 -35.80 -9.94
C ILE A 28 -3.14 -35.53 -9.59
N GLU A 29 -2.36 -35.31 -10.62
CA GLU A 29 -0.98 -34.88 -10.50
C GLU A 29 -0.96 -33.35 -10.53
N ILE A 30 -0.59 -32.73 -9.41
CA ILE A 30 -0.51 -31.27 -9.27
C ILE A 30 0.94 -30.86 -9.29
N ASP A 31 1.37 -30.31 -10.43
CA ASP A 31 2.67 -29.65 -10.52
C ASP A 31 2.60 -28.30 -9.81
N TYR A 32 3.27 -28.21 -8.69
CA TYR A 32 3.53 -26.94 -8.04
C TYR A 32 4.61 -26.20 -8.83
N VAL A 33 4.21 -25.21 -9.61
CA VAL A 33 5.17 -24.22 -10.07
C VAL A 33 5.44 -23.32 -8.88
N ALA A 34 6.61 -23.49 -8.25
CA ALA A 34 7.10 -22.49 -7.30
C ALA A 34 7.01 -21.13 -8.00
N MET A 35 6.28 -20.18 -7.37
CA MET A 35 6.37 -18.81 -7.85
C MET A 35 7.85 -18.45 -7.89
N PRO A 36 8.34 -17.85 -8.98
CA PRO A 36 9.71 -17.38 -8.97
C PRO A 36 9.86 -16.51 -7.74
N VAL A 37 10.72 -16.96 -6.82
CA VAL A 37 11.22 -16.07 -5.77
C VAL A 37 11.75 -14.87 -6.54
N PRO A 38 11.31 -13.64 -6.25
CA PRO A 38 11.85 -12.48 -6.93
C PRO A 38 13.37 -12.65 -6.89
N ALA A 39 14.00 -12.67 -8.06
CA ALA A 39 15.45 -12.73 -8.12
C ALA A 39 15.97 -11.66 -7.17
N ASP A 40 17.15 -11.85 -6.58
CA ASP A 40 17.88 -11.03 -5.61
C ASP A 40 17.99 -9.50 -5.97
N ASN A 41 17.15 -9.04 -6.85
CA ASN A 41 16.93 -7.66 -7.31
C ASN A 41 15.71 -6.98 -6.67
N SER A 42 15.10 -7.56 -5.62
CA SER A 42 14.05 -6.85 -4.89
C SER A 42 14.64 -5.63 -4.20
N LEU A 43 14.01 -4.48 -4.40
CA LEU A 43 14.41 -3.24 -3.73
C LEU A 43 14.26 -3.40 -2.21
N THR A 44 15.22 -2.88 -1.45
CA THR A 44 15.06 -2.75 0.00
C THR A 44 13.93 -1.77 0.32
N ALA A 45 13.37 -1.85 1.54
CA ALA A 45 12.33 -0.92 1.99
C ALA A 45 12.74 0.54 1.80
N ARG A 46 13.99 0.88 2.16
CA ARG A 46 14.53 2.23 2.01
C ARG A 46 14.60 2.66 0.54
N GLN A 47 15.14 1.80 -0.34
CA GLN A 47 15.21 2.11 -1.77
C GLN A 47 13.81 2.30 -2.39
N CYS A 48 12.82 1.53 -1.93
CA CYS A 48 11.43 1.69 -2.35
C CYS A 48 10.87 3.04 -1.92
N VAL A 49 11.01 3.37 -0.65
CA VAL A 49 10.54 4.65 -0.09
C VAL A 49 11.21 5.83 -0.80
N ASP A 50 12.53 5.79 -0.99
CA ASP A 50 13.26 6.86 -1.67
C ASP A 50 12.76 7.04 -3.11
N LYS A 51 12.63 5.96 -3.89
CA LYS A 51 12.11 6.02 -5.26
C LYS A 51 10.68 6.56 -5.33
N ILE A 52 9.79 6.15 -4.41
CA ILE A 52 8.41 6.62 -4.38
C ILE A 52 8.37 8.11 -4.02
N ASN A 53 9.10 8.52 -2.98
CA ASN A 53 9.12 9.91 -2.55
C ASN A 53 9.80 10.83 -3.59
N ASP A 54 10.75 10.35 -4.37
CA ASP A 54 11.31 11.12 -5.49
C ASP A 54 10.28 11.37 -6.60
N VAL A 55 9.41 10.39 -6.88
CA VAL A 55 8.25 10.61 -7.76
C VAL A 55 7.33 11.66 -7.16
N LEU A 56 7.03 11.58 -5.85
CA LEU A 56 6.12 12.48 -5.15
C LEU A 56 6.67 13.91 -4.97
N LYS A 57 7.99 14.10 -4.93
CA LYS A 57 8.63 15.44 -4.94
C LYS A 57 8.37 16.20 -6.24
N SER A 58 8.36 15.49 -7.36
CA SER A 58 8.15 16.08 -8.68
C SER A 58 6.68 16.14 -9.10
N ARG A 59 5.84 15.26 -8.55
CA ARG A 59 4.42 15.10 -8.93
C ARG A 59 3.61 14.67 -7.72
N LYS A 60 2.71 15.52 -7.26
CA LYS A 60 1.83 15.19 -6.11
C LYS A 60 0.66 14.32 -6.52
N ILE A 61 0.24 13.43 -5.61
CA ILE A 61 -1.07 12.78 -5.72
C ILE A 61 -2.12 13.84 -5.40
N ASN A 62 -2.82 14.30 -6.41
CA ASN A 62 -3.89 15.28 -6.25
C ASN A 62 -5.22 14.60 -5.95
N PHE A 63 -6.04 15.31 -5.18
CA PHE A 63 -7.39 14.92 -4.83
C PHE A 63 -8.37 15.98 -5.36
N GLU A 64 -9.60 15.58 -5.58
CA GLU A 64 -10.67 16.55 -5.86
C GLU A 64 -10.81 17.53 -4.67
N PRO A 65 -11.25 18.78 -4.91
CA PRO A 65 -11.39 19.78 -3.84
C PRO A 65 -12.23 19.27 -2.67
N SER A 66 -11.72 19.42 -1.45
CA SER A 66 -12.35 18.98 -0.20
C SER A 66 -12.76 17.49 -0.16
N SER A 67 -12.07 16.65 -0.92
CA SER A 67 -12.37 15.23 -1.08
C SER A 67 -11.14 14.37 -0.80
N ASP A 68 -11.38 13.09 -0.57
CA ASP A 68 -10.40 12.00 -0.55
C ASP A 68 -10.33 11.26 -1.91
N ARG A 69 -11.15 11.66 -2.88
CA ARG A 69 -11.12 11.07 -4.23
C ARG A 69 -9.89 11.53 -4.99
N VAL A 70 -9.06 10.58 -5.39
CA VAL A 70 -7.87 10.84 -6.21
C VAL A 70 -8.30 11.25 -7.63
N ASP A 71 -7.80 12.39 -8.11
CA ASP A 71 -8.08 12.88 -9.46
C ASP A 71 -7.37 12.06 -10.56
N LEU A 72 -7.63 12.37 -11.82
CA LEU A 72 -7.03 11.65 -12.96
C LEU A 72 -5.51 11.78 -13.02
N THR A 73 -4.94 12.88 -12.55
CA THR A 73 -3.50 13.09 -12.49
C THR A 73 -2.88 12.23 -11.39
N GLY A 74 -3.49 12.23 -10.21
CA GLY A 74 -3.12 11.37 -9.10
C GLY A 74 -3.20 9.88 -9.45
N GLN A 75 -4.21 9.46 -10.22
CA GLN A 75 -4.31 8.07 -10.70
C GLN A 75 -3.10 7.64 -11.53
N LYS A 76 -2.59 8.50 -12.44
CA LYS A 76 -1.38 8.23 -13.23
C LYS A 76 -0.12 8.13 -12.37
N ILE A 77 -0.05 8.92 -11.31
CA ILE A 77 1.06 8.86 -10.35
C ILE A 77 1.00 7.54 -9.57
N LEU A 78 -0.18 7.11 -9.15
CA LEU A 78 -0.39 5.83 -8.48
C LEU A 78 -0.06 4.64 -9.38
N ASP A 79 -0.29 4.73 -10.70
CA ASP A 79 0.17 3.71 -11.65
C ASP A 79 1.70 3.58 -11.64
N HIS A 80 2.42 4.71 -11.52
CA HIS A 80 3.87 4.70 -11.44
C HIS A 80 4.36 4.12 -10.09
N ILE A 81 3.76 4.57 -8.99
CA ILE A 81 4.08 4.07 -7.64
C ILE A 81 3.81 2.56 -7.55
N ALA A 82 2.70 2.07 -8.12
CA ALA A 82 2.39 0.65 -8.14
C ALA A 82 3.48 -0.17 -8.85
N LYS A 83 4.05 0.32 -9.96
CA LYS A 83 5.18 -0.33 -10.64
C LYS A 83 6.43 -0.40 -9.76
N ILE A 84 6.69 0.62 -8.94
CA ILE A 84 7.81 0.59 -7.98
C ILE A 84 7.51 -0.44 -6.90
N LEU A 85 6.32 -0.39 -6.28
CA LEU A 85 5.90 -1.27 -5.20
C LEU A 85 5.89 -2.75 -5.60
N PHE A 86 5.61 -3.06 -6.86
CA PHE A 86 5.66 -4.42 -7.38
C PHE A 86 7.05 -5.08 -7.21
N ASN A 87 8.12 -4.28 -7.19
CA ASN A 87 9.50 -4.73 -7.02
C ASN A 87 10.03 -4.56 -5.59
N CYS A 88 9.17 -4.15 -4.64
CA CYS A 88 9.58 -3.80 -3.28
C CYS A 88 9.57 -4.98 -2.30
N GLY A 89 9.14 -6.17 -2.71
CA GLY A 89 9.04 -7.31 -1.80
C GLY A 89 8.06 -7.08 -0.63
N ASP A 90 8.26 -7.80 0.48
CA ASP A 90 7.37 -7.80 1.66
C ASP A 90 7.76 -6.72 2.70
N ASN A 91 8.20 -5.56 2.25
CA ASN A 91 8.58 -4.46 3.14
C ASN A 91 7.37 -3.84 3.86
N ILE A 92 7.57 -3.43 5.12
CA ILE A 92 6.52 -2.75 5.89
C ILE A 92 6.63 -1.25 5.65
N LEU A 93 5.58 -0.68 5.08
CA LEU A 93 5.52 0.71 4.67
C LEU A 93 4.33 1.44 5.31
N GLU A 94 4.47 2.74 5.49
CA GLU A 94 3.39 3.64 5.89
C GLU A 94 3.11 4.63 4.76
N ILE A 95 1.82 4.83 4.50
CA ILE A 95 1.30 5.94 3.68
C ILE A 95 0.85 7.03 4.64
N GLY A 96 1.60 8.11 4.73
CA GLY A 96 1.28 9.26 5.57
C GLY A 96 0.48 10.31 4.80
N GLY A 97 -0.68 10.70 5.32
CA GLY A 97 -1.48 11.82 4.81
C GLY A 97 -1.27 13.07 5.65
N HIS A 98 -1.11 14.23 5.01
CA HIS A 98 -0.88 15.51 5.67
C HIS A 98 -1.75 16.62 5.08
N THR A 99 -2.08 17.61 5.92
CA THR A 99 -2.76 18.85 5.54
C THR A 99 -1.89 20.06 5.87
N ASP A 100 -2.30 21.21 5.42
CA ASP A 100 -1.88 22.48 6.02
C ASP A 100 -2.66 22.76 7.33
N SER A 101 -2.40 23.91 7.95
CA SER A 101 -3.04 24.30 9.21
C SER A 101 -4.36 25.09 9.03
N GLN A 102 -4.92 25.12 7.83
CA GLN A 102 -6.20 25.76 7.61
C GLN A 102 -7.35 24.83 8.00
N GLY A 103 -8.29 25.36 8.78
CA GLY A 103 -9.46 24.64 9.24
C GLY A 103 -9.34 24.16 10.70
N ARG A 104 -10.16 23.16 11.04
CA ARG A 104 -10.15 22.56 12.38
C ARG A 104 -9.22 21.37 12.41
N GLU A 105 -8.37 21.27 13.41
CA GLU A 105 -7.40 20.18 13.58
C GLU A 105 -8.04 18.79 13.40
N GLN A 106 -9.19 18.54 14.04
CA GLN A 106 -9.89 17.25 13.90
C GLN A 106 -10.35 16.96 12.47
N MET A 107 -10.78 18.01 11.75
CA MET A 107 -11.17 17.84 10.33
C MET A 107 -9.95 17.55 9.46
N ASN A 108 -8.83 18.21 9.73
CA ASN A 108 -7.56 17.96 9.04
C ASN A 108 -7.04 16.56 9.30
N LEU A 109 -7.15 16.08 10.54
CA LEU A 109 -6.80 14.69 10.89
C LEU A 109 -7.67 13.71 10.13
N ASN A 110 -8.99 13.88 10.14
CA ASN A 110 -9.93 12.99 9.45
C ASN A 110 -9.70 13.01 7.92
N LEU A 111 -9.51 14.19 7.31
CA LEU A 111 -9.26 14.34 5.88
C LEU A 111 -7.96 13.67 5.46
N SER A 112 -6.89 13.87 6.23
CA SER A 112 -5.60 13.26 5.95
C SER A 112 -5.64 11.74 6.07
N GLN A 113 -6.37 11.19 7.05
CA GLN A 113 -6.60 9.76 7.19
C GLN A 113 -7.41 9.20 6.01
N ALA A 114 -8.49 9.88 5.62
CA ALA A 114 -9.31 9.46 4.49
C ALA A 114 -8.49 9.44 3.18
N ARG A 115 -7.63 10.43 2.95
CA ARG A 115 -6.73 10.49 1.79
C ARG A 115 -5.68 9.38 1.80
N ALA A 116 -5.07 9.10 2.93
CA ALA A 116 -4.12 7.98 3.06
C ALA A 116 -4.80 6.63 2.78
N ASN A 117 -6.03 6.43 3.30
CA ASN A 117 -6.83 5.24 3.03
C ASN A 117 -7.21 5.13 1.54
N ALA A 118 -7.55 6.25 0.90
CA ALA A 118 -7.89 6.26 -0.53
C ALA A 118 -6.68 5.85 -1.40
N VAL A 119 -5.48 6.32 -1.05
CA VAL A 119 -4.24 5.88 -1.73
C VAL A 119 -4.02 4.38 -1.54
N LEU A 120 -4.16 3.86 -0.31
CA LEU A 120 -4.04 2.43 -0.03
C LEU A 120 -5.04 1.62 -0.86
N PHE A 121 -6.29 2.04 -0.90
CA PHE A 121 -7.35 1.39 -1.67
C PHE A 121 -7.03 1.39 -3.18
N GLU A 122 -6.55 2.51 -3.71
CA GLU A 122 -6.16 2.62 -5.11
C GLU A 122 -4.96 1.73 -5.48
N LEU A 123 -4.03 1.50 -4.55
CA LEU A 123 -2.94 0.53 -4.72
C LEU A 123 -3.48 -0.92 -4.72
N GLN A 124 -4.44 -1.24 -3.85
CA GLN A 124 -5.12 -2.55 -3.84
C GLN A 124 -5.84 -2.82 -5.16
N ARG A 125 -6.51 -1.82 -5.73
CA ARG A 125 -7.15 -1.94 -7.07
C ARG A 125 -6.14 -2.25 -8.16
N ARG A 126 -4.88 -1.84 -8.00
CA ARG A 126 -3.75 -2.14 -8.88
C ARG A 126 -3.08 -3.49 -8.57
N ARG A 127 -3.72 -4.29 -7.71
CA ARG A 127 -3.23 -5.63 -7.29
C ARG A 127 -1.89 -5.60 -6.57
N ILE A 128 -1.55 -4.49 -5.92
CA ILE A 128 -0.41 -4.44 -5.02
C ILE A 128 -0.77 -5.16 -3.73
N LEU A 129 0.13 -6.02 -3.25
CA LEU A 129 -0.02 -6.68 -1.95
C LEU A 129 0.20 -5.65 -0.84
N THR A 130 -0.90 -5.25 -0.19
CA THR A 130 -0.89 -4.17 0.82
C THR A 130 -0.95 -4.68 2.25
N LYS A 131 -0.80 -5.98 2.49
CA LYS A 131 -0.84 -6.58 3.84
C LYS A 131 0.13 -5.92 4.83
N ASN A 132 1.25 -5.41 4.31
CA ASN A 132 2.31 -4.76 5.07
C ASN A 132 2.35 -3.23 4.82
N ILE A 133 1.28 -2.64 4.31
CA ILE A 133 1.18 -1.20 4.09
C ILE A 133 0.09 -0.64 5.01
N VAL A 134 0.46 0.33 5.83
CA VAL A 134 -0.44 1.01 6.77
C VAL A 134 -0.74 2.41 6.27
N ALA A 135 -2.00 2.84 6.31
CA ALA A 135 -2.41 4.20 6.01
C ALA A 135 -2.61 4.99 7.30
N LYS A 136 -1.97 6.16 7.43
CA LYS A 136 -2.04 7.01 8.61
C LYS A 136 -2.21 8.48 8.26
N GLY A 137 -3.22 9.12 8.88
CA GLY A 137 -3.42 10.56 8.81
C GLY A 137 -2.66 11.26 9.92
N TYR A 138 -1.98 12.34 9.59
CA TYR A 138 -1.26 13.19 10.52
C TYR A 138 -1.88 14.58 10.64
N GLY A 139 -2.89 14.90 9.79
CA GLY A 139 -3.43 16.25 9.75
C GLY A 139 -2.33 17.28 9.53
N GLU A 140 -2.36 18.35 10.30
CA GLU A 140 -1.41 19.46 10.28
C GLU A 140 -0.20 19.29 11.21
N THR A 141 -0.13 18.20 11.98
CA THR A 141 0.85 18.04 13.08
C THR A 141 2.29 17.86 12.64
N ARG A 142 2.52 17.57 11.34
CA ARG A 142 3.85 17.31 10.78
C ARG A 142 4.13 18.18 9.55
N PRO A 143 4.23 19.52 9.72
CA PRO A 143 4.54 20.44 8.62
C PRO A 143 5.99 20.26 8.16
N ILE A 144 6.23 20.41 6.84
CA ILE A 144 7.57 20.45 6.24
C ILE A 144 7.95 21.84 5.74
N ALA A 145 7.00 22.76 5.74
CA ALA A 145 7.18 24.17 5.37
C ALA A 145 6.29 25.07 6.23
N SER A 146 6.53 26.40 6.19
CA SER A 146 5.70 27.35 6.93
C SER A 146 4.25 27.36 6.43
N ASN A 147 3.29 27.30 7.34
CA ASN A 147 1.87 27.48 7.04
C ASN A 147 1.45 28.94 6.79
N ASP A 148 2.35 29.90 6.99
CA ASP A 148 2.04 31.33 6.80
C ASP A 148 1.91 31.70 5.33
N THR A 149 2.60 30.99 4.45
CA THR A 149 2.59 31.23 3.01
C THR A 149 1.79 30.14 2.26
N GLU A 150 1.11 30.52 1.16
CA GLU A 150 0.40 29.55 0.33
C GLU A 150 1.34 28.49 -0.24
N GLN A 151 2.54 28.90 -0.63
CA GLN A 151 3.56 27.96 -1.12
C GLN A 151 3.94 26.90 -0.08
N GLY A 152 4.08 27.31 1.19
CA GLY A 152 4.39 26.38 2.27
C GLY A 152 3.20 25.48 2.62
N ARG A 153 1.99 26.03 2.64
CA ARG A 153 0.76 25.24 2.82
C ARG A 153 0.63 24.18 1.72
N GLU A 154 0.89 24.56 0.46
CA GLU A 154 0.87 23.62 -0.65
C GLU A 154 1.88 22.48 -0.46
N GLN A 155 3.06 22.75 0.12
CA GLN A 155 4.04 21.70 0.45
C GLN A 155 3.54 20.79 1.57
N ASN A 156 2.82 21.34 2.55
CA ASN A 156 2.27 20.57 3.65
C ASN A 156 1.13 19.65 3.22
N ARG A 157 0.31 20.04 2.24
CA ARG A 157 -0.74 19.18 1.64
C ARG A 157 -0.09 18.09 0.78
N ARG A 158 0.28 16.97 1.40
CA ARG A 158 1.03 15.90 0.74
C ARG A 158 0.62 14.50 1.20
N ILE A 159 0.96 13.54 0.37
CA ILE A 159 1.11 12.12 0.73
C ILE A 159 2.61 11.82 0.72
N GLU A 160 3.06 11.06 1.69
CA GLU A 160 4.44 10.55 1.75
C GLU A 160 4.44 9.06 2.06
N PHE A 161 5.52 8.38 1.69
CA PHE A 161 5.74 6.99 2.07
C PHE A 161 6.91 6.91 3.05
N LYS A 162 6.78 6.06 4.06
CA LYS A 162 7.82 5.80 5.06
C LYS A 162 8.01 4.31 5.25
N GLN A 163 9.22 3.92 5.59
CA GLN A 163 9.50 2.60 6.13
C GLN A 163 9.06 2.58 7.60
N ILE A 164 8.37 1.51 8.01
CA ILE A 164 8.13 1.23 9.42
C ILE A 164 9.21 0.28 9.89
N ASP A 165 9.94 0.70 10.93
CA ASP A 165 10.92 -0.15 11.60
C ASP A 165 10.27 -0.75 12.85
N LEU A 166 9.92 -2.03 12.78
CA LEU A 166 9.27 -2.74 13.89
C LEU A 166 10.19 -2.91 15.12
N SER A 167 11.47 -2.60 14.99
CA SER A 167 12.43 -2.73 16.10
C SER A 167 12.30 -1.62 17.14
N LEU A 168 11.65 -0.50 16.81
CA LEU A 168 11.55 0.67 17.69
C LEU A 168 10.27 0.70 18.53
N ASP A 169 9.22 0.00 18.14
CA ASP A 169 7.93 0.01 18.87
C ASP A 169 7.85 -1.07 19.99
N ALA A 170 8.83 -1.96 20.09
CA ALA A 170 8.86 -2.99 21.12
C ALA A 170 9.31 -2.49 22.51
N ASN A 171 9.82 -1.27 22.63
CA ASN A 171 10.37 -0.72 23.88
C ASN A 171 9.41 0.20 24.67
N VAL A 172 8.15 0.39 24.22
CA VAL A 172 7.20 1.31 24.90
C VAL A 172 6.24 0.58 25.86
N SER A 173 6.26 -0.75 25.93
CA SER A 173 5.29 -1.53 26.73
C SER A 173 5.89 -2.27 27.95
N SER A 174 7.02 -1.80 28.52
CA SER A 174 7.61 -2.41 29.72
C SER A 174 7.88 -1.44 30.88
N GLU A 175 7.13 -0.33 30.98
CA GLU A 175 7.10 0.50 32.19
C GLU A 175 5.63 0.79 32.56
N ASP A 176 5.04 -0.17 33.30
CA ASP A 176 3.98 0.04 34.30
C ASP A 176 4.06 -1.08 35.35
#